data_740644bb2de1f1cc904c0a81d7071496
#
_entry.id   740644bb2de1f1cc904c0a81d7071496
#
_cell.length_a   1.000
_cell.length_b   1.000
_cell.length_c   1.000
_cell.angle_alpha   90.00
_cell.angle_beta   90.00
_cell.angle_gamma   90.00
#
_symmetry.space_group_name_H-M   'P 1'
#
loop_
_entity.id
_entity.type
_entity.pdbx_description
1 polymer ?
#
loop_
_entity_poly.entity_id
_entity_poly.type
_entity_poly.pdbx_seq_one_letter_code
_entity_poly.pdbx_strand_id
1 'polypeptide(L)'
;MQPQTVPSHRTRLIRVGIPVALTLVFLLMTGVIDGGEGVSPGQLFSQPLYLLANALPGLLLAGLLLVLTRRVWLSFGLAFLSQGLIYGINALKVRQLSTPLMPADFRMVGQLRKGGWHLLASYLPASPLPYLIMAAAVVAVVIAWRKEPTLFPRRTHGKRLLAGTALALTLGSLLGGMPAWARVYDGETLWMEPWSATSTAQHSGLVSSLLMFHLHYSQQRRKADPAAALQLIGDSGQALRERMQLPPDENNTGAPDIVVVQSESFFDPRILKGYEDSDLTPNLRRLATQGASGALHVPTFGGGTIRTEFEVLTGLSLRYFDDLQFPYLQMNSKVVPGLVRTLRTHGYETVAIHGNNAAFWNRNTAFKAIGFDRFVSEPAFPHGAAMDGQFMADSAMTDEIMSQLKDAGPPQFLFAISIEAHGPYDVAPADAAARDAIPVPAGLSDSDALELKNYLYHMQHADQELGRLAELLAQRDRPTLLLFYGDHLPALGGAYETLGFVDGKDMLSQSGTWLLVDPRNGARATQESLASWMLPGRLLERAGIHDDAYFALTQVLAPQLAALTRAPGAEPNIEDANEKRTDDAMASVALLRMKGKLDRLFPVADGGTRGLAGETRPDASVNAGARQ
;
A
#
# COMPACT_ATOMS: atom_id res chain seq x y z
N MET A 1 66.37 4.71 -18.31
CA MET A 1 65.28 5.61 -17.94
C MET A 1 64.77 6.25 -19.22
N GLN A 2 63.64 5.82 -19.78
CA GLN A 2 63.04 6.55 -20.90
C GLN A 2 62.35 7.80 -20.34
N PRO A 3 62.44 8.97 -20.98
CA PRO A 3 61.80 10.19 -20.53
C PRO A 3 60.29 9.97 -20.53
N GLN A 4 59.64 10.26 -19.39
CA GLN A 4 58.20 10.30 -19.28
C GLN A 4 57.72 11.48 -20.15
N THR A 5 57.24 11.22 -21.35
CA THR A 5 56.61 12.23 -22.18
C THR A 5 55.38 12.75 -21.45
N VAL A 6 55.42 14.03 -21.06
CA VAL A 6 54.26 14.75 -20.53
C VAL A 6 53.12 14.63 -21.54
N PRO A 7 51.94 14.14 -21.17
CA PRO A 7 50.84 13.98 -22.11
C PRO A 7 50.47 15.33 -22.72
N SER A 8 50.30 15.36 -24.04
CA SER A 8 49.96 16.58 -24.76
C SER A 8 48.68 17.23 -24.21
N HIS A 9 48.57 18.57 -24.35
CA HIS A 9 47.38 19.32 -23.87
C HIS A 9 46.07 18.70 -24.41
N ARG A 10 46.06 18.22 -25.64
CA ARG A 10 44.92 17.52 -26.27
C ARG A 10 44.57 16.20 -25.55
N THR A 11 45.57 15.43 -25.10
CA THR A 11 45.37 14.18 -24.36
C THR A 11 44.85 14.44 -22.96
N ARG A 12 45.26 15.53 -22.28
CA ARG A 12 44.69 15.93 -20.99
C ARG A 12 43.23 16.40 -21.12
N LEU A 13 42.92 17.20 -22.17
CA LEU A 13 41.57 17.67 -22.44
C LEU A 13 40.60 16.50 -22.65
N ILE A 14 40.98 15.49 -23.40
CA ILE A 14 40.15 14.29 -23.64
C ILE A 14 39.99 13.43 -22.37
N ARG A 15 41.08 13.28 -21.60
CA ARG A 15 41.05 12.38 -20.43
C ARG A 15 40.34 12.97 -19.21
N VAL A 16 40.30 14.25 -19.05
CA VAL A 16 39.70 14.93 -17.90
C VAL A 16 38.48 15.76 -18.32
N GLY A 17 38.60 16.51 -19.41
CA GLY A 17 37.55 17.43 -19.84
C GLY A 17 36.24 16.74 -20.24
N ILE A 18 36.33 15.64 -21.00
CA ILE A 18 35.09 14.91 -21.39
C ILE A 18 34.38 14.29 -20.19
N PRO A 19 35.03 13.53 -19.29
CA PRO A 19 34.36 13.05 -18.07
C PRO A 19 33.74 14.14 -17.21
N VAL A 20 34.44 15.28 -17.03
CA VAL A 20 33.91 16.42 -16.29
C VAL A 20 32.69 17.03 -17.00
N ALA A 21 32.75 17.23 -18.30
CA ALA A 21 31.63 17.76 -19.09
C ALA A 21 30.41 16.81 -18.99
N LEU A 22 30.61 15.48 -19.13
CA LEU A 22 29.54 14.50 -19.00
C LEU A 22 28.98 14.43 -17.57
N THR A 23 29.82 14.62 -16.55
CA THR A 23 29.34 14.74 -15.15
C THR A 23 28.43 15.96 -15.00
N LEU A 24 28.83 17.11 -15.54
CA LEU A 24 27.99 18.33 -15.52
C LEU A 24 26.67 18.12 -16.30
N VAL A 25 26.75 17.49 -17.48
CA VAL A 25 25.53 17.11 -18.23
C VAL A 25 24.65 16.16 -17.44
N PHE A 26 25.24 15.20 -16.73
CA PHE A 26 24.48 14.26 -15.89
C PHE A 26 23.75 14.98 -14.75
N LEU A 27 24.43 15.90 -14.06
CA LEU A 27 23.84 16.74 -13.03
C LEU A 27 22.71 17.62 -13.60
N LEU A 28 22.96 18.28 -14.72
CA LEU A 28 21.96 19.11 -15.38
C LEU A 28 20.71 18.31 -15.77
N MET A 29 20.89 17.16 -16.42
CA MET A 29 19.79 16.29 -16.81
C MET A 29 19.01 15.75 -15.61
N THR A 30 19.70 15.38 -14.52
CA THR A 30 19.05 14.97 -13.29
C THR A 30 18.15 16.08 -12.75
N GLY A 31 18.67 17.33 -12.66
CA GLY A 31 17.89 18.48 -12.17
C GLY A 31 16.70 18.86 -13.06
N VAL A 32 16.84 18.68 -14.40
CA VAL A 32 15.73 18.95 -15.34
C VAL A 32 14.64 17.89 -15.24
N ILE A 33 15.01 16.61 -15.09
CA ILE A 33 14.04 15.51 -15.02
C ILE A 33 13.30 15.50 -13.66
N ASP A 34 14.03 15.70 -12.55
CA ASP A 34 13.42 15.78 -11.21
C ASP A 34 12.56 17.04 -11.00
N GLY A 35 12.73 18.06 -11.84
CA GLY A 35 11.92 19.26 -11.81
C GLY A 35 10.54 19.15 -12.47
N GLY A 36 10.12 17.93 -12.89
CA GLY A 36 8.78 17.68 -13.44
C GLY A 36 7.72 17.55 -12.34
N GLU A 37 6.59 18.22 -12.52
CA GLU A 37 5.39 18.20 -11.67
C GLU A 37 5.61 18.57 -10.18
N GLY A 38 5.56 19.88 -9.88
CA GLY A 38 5.47 20.40 -8.51
C GLY A 38 6.76 21.02 -7.95
N VAL A 39 7.94 20.60 -8.40
CA VAL A 39 9.21 21.28 -8.06
C VAL A 39 9.71 22.01 -9.30
N SER A 40 9.83 23.35 -9.24
CA SER A 40 10.42 24.07 -10.35
C SER A 40 11.89 23.62 -10.53
N PRO A 41 12.37 23.42 -11.76
CA PRO A 41 13.78 23.09 -12.01
C PRO A 41 14.75 24.03 -11.29
N GLY A 42 14.34 25.28 -11.08
CA GLY A 42 15.10 26.27 -10.35
C GLY A 42 15.33 25.94 -8.88
N GLN A 43 14.40 25.24 -8.23
CA GLN A 43 14.55 24.87 -6.81
C GLN A 43 15.64 23.81 -6.60
N LEU A 44 15.73 22.80 -7.45
CA LEU A 44 16.81 21.81 -7.38
C LEU A 44 18.19 22.42 -7.69
N PHE A 45 18.26 23.38 -8.62
CA PHE A 45 19.51 24.07 -8.90
C PHE A 45 19.92 25.08 -7.81
N SER A 46 18.97 25.66 -7.09
CA SER A 46 19.26 26.53 -5.94
C SER A 46 19.71 25.74 -4.70
N GLN A 47 19.49 24.42 -4.68
CA GLN A 47 19.87 23.54 -3.59
C GLN A 47 20.82 22.43 -4.09
N PRO A 48 22.13 22.72 -4.24
CA PRO A 48 23.08 21.82 -4.87
C PRO A 48 23.23 20.47 -4.16
N LEU A 49 22.92 20.39 -2.86
CA LEU A 49 22.95 19.14 -2.10
C LEU A 49 21.89 18.15 -2.60
N TYR A 50 20.67 18.63 -2.87
CA TYR A 50 19.59 17.82 -3.42
C TYR A 50 19.94 17.27 -4.80
N LEU A 51 20.51 18.13 -5.65
CA LEU A 51 20.95 17.72 -6.98
C LEU A 51 22.05 16.65 -6.91
N LEU A 52 23.04 16.83 -6.05
CA LEU A 52 24.14 15.89 -5.84
C LEU A 52 23.62 14.57 -5.27
N ALA A 53 22.72 14.59 -4.29
CA ALA A 53 22.14 13.39 -3.69
C ALA A 53 21.39 12.55 -4.73
N ASN A 54 20.59 13.17 -5.61
CA ASN A 54 19.88 12.47 -6.68
C ASN A 54 20.81 11.93 -7.78
N ALA A 55 21.90 12.63 -8.09
CA ALA A 55 22.83 12.20 -9.12
C ALA A 55 23.88 11.18 -8.62
N LEU A 56 24.15 11.12 -7.32
CA LEU A 56 25.26 10.35 -6.72
C LEU A 56 25.26 8.88 -7.13
N PRO A 57 24.15 8.10 -7.04
CA PRO A 57 24.17 6.70 -7.43
C PRO A 57 24.53 6.49 -8.90
N GLY A 58 23.97 7.32 -9.78
CA GLY A 58 24.26 7.28 -11.21
C GLY A 58 25.71 7.65 -11.53
N LEU A 59 26.28 8.66 -10.83
CA LEU A 59 27.68 9.04 -10.99
C LEU A 59 28.63 7.97 -10.45
N LEU A 60 28.32 7.33 -9.33
CA LEU A 60 29.08 6.18 -8.83
C LEU A 60 29.08 5.03 -9.83
N LEU A 61 27.90 4.76 -10.42
CA LEU A 61 27.76 3.73 -11.48
C LEU A 61 28.59 4.12 -12.72
N ALA A 62 28.52 5.36 -13.19
CA ALA A 62 29.31 5.86 -14.32
C ALA A 62 30.80 5.72 -14.06
N GLY A 63 31.27 6.11 -12.86
CA GLY A 63 32.66 5.96 -12.43
C GLY A 63 33.11 4.50 -12.38
N LEU A 64 32.30 3.61 -11.81
CA LEU A 64 32.59 2.17 -11.75
C LEU A 64 32.67 1.57 -13.17
N LEU A 65 31.72 1.87 -14.03
CA LEU A 65 31.71 1.43 -15.42
C LEU A 65 32.92 2.00 -16.19
N LEU A 66 33.32 3.25 -15.93
CA LEU A 66 34.50 3.84 -16.55
C LEU A 66 35.80 3.13 -16.17
N VAL A 67 35.92 2.77 -14.92
CA VAL A 67 37.08 2.01 -14.40
C VAL A 67 37.11 0.60 -15.02
N LEU A 68 35.96 -0.04 -15.17
CA LEU A 68 35.84 -1.39 -15.74
C LEU A 68 36.06 -1.38 -17.27
N THR A 69 35.30 -0.58 -17.99
CA THR A 69 35.30 -0.56 -19.47
C THR A 69 36.42 0.27 -20.08
N ARG A 70 36.91 1.27 -19.36
CA ARG A 70 37.86 2.31 -19.79
C ARG A 70 37.29 3.19 -20.93
N ARG A 71 35.99 3.23 -21.14
CA ARG A 71 35.27 3.94 -22.19
C ARG A 71 34.34 4.95 -21.58
N VAL A 72 34.50 6.21 -21.92
CA VAL A 72 33.78 7.33 -21.26
C VAL A 72 32.33 7.37 -21.72
N TRP A 73 32.11 7.41 -23.03
CA TRP A 73 30.77 7.50 -23.60
C TRP A 73 29.92 6.27 -23.28
N LEU A 74 30.52 5.09 -23.34
CA LEU A 74 29.85 3.84 -22.93
C LEU A 74 29.42 3.90 -21.47
N SER A 75 30.30 4.33 -20.58
CA SER A 75 30.03 4.31 -19.13
C SER A 75 28.97 5.31 -18.74
N PHE A 76 29.07 6.55 -19.23
CA PHE A 76 28.05 7.55 -19.00
C PHE A 76 26.74 7.23 -19.73
N GLY A 77 26.79 6.69 -20.95
CA GLY A 77 25.61 6.25 -21.70
C GLY A 77 24.82 5.18 -20.94
N LEU A 78 25.50 4.19 -20.34
CA LEU A 78 24.84 3.19 -19.50
C LEU A 78 24.26 3.78 -18.20
N ALA A 79 24.97 4.73 -17.58
CA ALA A 79 24.46 5.41 -16.38
C ALA A 79 23.22 6.26 -16.70
N PHE A 80 23.23 7.04 -17.79
CA PHE A 80 22.07 7.79 -18.28
C PHE A 80 20.90 6.88 -18.60
N LEU A 81 21.17 5.75 -19.30
CA LEU A 81 20.12 4.78 -19.63
C LEU A 81 19.50 4.18 -18.37
N SER A 82 20.32 3.82 -17.38
CA SER A 82 19.84 3.26 -16.10
C SER A 82 18.98 4.26 -15.34
N GLN A 83 19.43 5.49 -15.22
CA GLN A 83 18.68 6.55 -14.53
C GLN A 83 17.42 6.94 -15.31
N GLY A 84 17.52 7.11 -16.62
CA GLY A 84 16.37 7.38 -17.49
C GLY A 84 15.30 6.29 -17.44
N LEU A 85 15.71 5.04 -17.29
CA LEU A 85 14.77 3.92 -17.11
C LEU A 85 14.02 4.04 -15.77
N ILE A 86 14.71 4.38 -14.67
CA ILE A 86 14.07 4.59 -13.37
C ILE A 86 13.04 5.72 -13.45
N TYR A 87 13.41 6.86 -14.04
CA TYR A 87 12.48 7.98 -14.21
C TYR A 87 11.31 7.64 -15.16
N GLY A 88 11.58 6.92 -16.25
CA GLY A 88 10.53 6.48 -17.17
C GLY A 88 9.50 5.56 -16.49
N ILE A 89 9.97 4.59 -15.70
CA ILE A 89 9.09 3.70 -14.93
C ILE A 89 8.32 4.50 -13.87
N ASN A 90 8.98 5.47 -13.23
CA ASN A 90 8.32 6.36 -12.28
C ASN A 90 7.19 7.14 -12.91
N ALA A 91 7.43 7.76 -14.06
CA ALA A 91 6.40 8.53 -14.79
C ALA A 91 5.19 7.67 -15.15
N LEU A 92 5.42 6.42 -15.56
CA LEU A 92 4.33 5.46 -15.82
C LEU A 92 3.56 5.13 -14.55
N LYS A 93 4.26 4.89 -13.44
CA LYS A 93 3.63 4.57 -12.16
C LYS A 93 2.83 5.75 -11.61
N VAL A 94 3.39 6.96 -11.62
CA VAL A 94 2.69 8.17 -11.16
C VAL A 94 1.42 8.39 -11.98
N ARG A 95 1.50 8.25 -13.31
CA ARG A 95 0.34 8.41 -14.19
C ARG A 95 -0.80 7.42 -13.89
N GLN A 96 -0.47 6.19 -13.48
CA GLN A 96 -1.46 5.13 -13.28
C GLN A 96 -1.90 4.97 -11.83
N LEU A 97 -1.03 5.26 -10.88
CA LEU A 97 -1.23 4.97 -9.46
C LEU A 97 -1.08 6.22 -8.58
N SER A 98 -0.86 7.40 -9.17
CA SER A 98 -0.64 8.68 -8.46
C SER A 98 0.43 8.63 -7.36
N THR A 99 1.29 7.61 -7.39
CA THR A 99 2.36 7.42 -6.40
C THR A 99 3.71 7.20 -7.07
N PRO A 100 4.81 7.78 -6.56
CA PRO A 100 6.13 7.57 -7.12
C PRO A 100 6.64 6.15 -6.89
N LEU A 101 7.73 5.80 -7.56
CA LEU A 101 8.45 4.54 -7.30
C LEU A 101 8.91 4.48 -5.84
N MET A 102 8.75 3.29 -5.26
CA MET A 102 9.18 2.96 -3.91
C MET A 102 10.15 1.75 -3.93
N PRO A 103 10.99 1.57 -2.91
CA PRO A 103 11.88 0.41 -2.83
C PRO A 103 11.15 -0.94 -2.89
N ALA A 104 9.91 -0.99 -2.44
CA ALA A 104 9.05 -2.17 -2.51
C ALA A 104 8.73 -2.59 -3.96
N ASP A 105 8.61 -1.64 -4.88
CA ASP A 105 8.28 -1.92 -6.29
C ASP A 105 9.33 -2.77 -6.99
N PHE A 106 10.60 -2.62 -6.62
CA PHE A 106 11.68 -3.43 -7.19
C PHE A 106 11.54 -4.92 -6.87
N ARG A 107 10.83 -5.28 -5.80
CA ARG A 107 10.51 -6.69 -5.46
C ARG A 107 9.47 -7.28 -6.42
N MET A 108 8.60 -6.44 -7.00
CA MET A 108 7.62 -6.87 -8.01
C MET A 108 8.25 -7.35 -9.31
N VAL A 109 9.45 -6.86 -9.65
CA VAL A 109 10.18 -7.30 -10.86
C VAL A 109 10.36 -8.83 -10.89
N GLY A 110 10.56 -9.45 -9.72
CA GLY A 110 10.60 -10.91 -9.60
C GLY A 110 9.30 -11.62 -9.96
N GLN A 111 8.17 -10.92 -9.92
CA GLN A 111 6.83 -11.47 -10.19
C GLN A 111 6.44 -11.36 -11.67
N LEU A 112 7.07 -10.49 -12.44
CA LEU A 112 6.88 -10.43 -13.90
C LEU A 112 7.07 -11.80 -14.55
N ARG A 113 7.97 -12.63 -13.99
CA ARG A 113 8.18 -14.03 -14.44
C ARG A 113 6.99 -14.96 -14.17
N LYS A 114 6.02 -14.57 -13.33
CA LYS A 114 4.85 -15.37 -12.93
C LYS A 114 3.52 -14.91 -13.56
N GLY A 115 3.58 -14.22 -14.71
CA GLY A 115 2.39 -13.78 -15.45
C GLY A 115 2.09 -12.28 -15.35
N GLY A 116 2.92 -11.49 -14.68
CA GLY A 116 2.74 -10.03 -14.56
C GLY A 116 2.99 -9.24 -15.86
N TRP A 117 3.35 -9.90 -16.97
CA TRP A 117 3.58 -9.23 -18.25
C TRP A 117 2.32 -8.58 -18.83
N HIS A 118 1.17 -9.19 -18.65
CA HIS A 118 -0.10 -8.60 -19.09
C HIS A 118 -0.39 -7.29 -18.34
N LEU A 119 -0.17 -7.28 -17.03
CA LEU A 119 -0.30 -6.07 -16.22
C LEU A 119 0.69 -4.98 -16.65
N LEU A 120 1.96 -5.35 -16.89
CA LEU A 120 2.94 -4.39 -17.40
C LEU A 120 2.55 -3.85 -18.77
N ALA A 121 2.00 -4.70 -19.64
CA ALA A 121 1.58 -4.30 -20.98
C ALA A 121 0.42 -3.29 -20.96
N SER A 122 -0.51 -3.40 -20.00
CA SER A 122 -1.63 -2.44 -19.86
C SER A 122 -1.17 -1.04 -19.42
N TYR A 123 -0.02 -0.95 -18.75
CA TYR A 123 0.56 0.32 -18.33
C TYR A 123 1.51 0.96 -19.36
N LEU A 124 1.85 0.25 -20.43
CA LEU A 124 2.76 0.78 -21.43
C LEU A 124 2.10 1.89 -22.26
N PRO A 125 2.84 2.98 -22.58
CA PRO A 125 2.28 4.08 -23.37
C PRO A 125 1.84 3.61 -24.77
N ALA A 126 0.69 4.05 -25.23
CA ALA A 126 0.24 3.82 -26.61
C ALA A 126 1.10 4.58 -27.64
N SER A 127 1.72 5.70 -27.23
CA SER A 127 2.62 6.50 -28.08
C SER A 127 3.91 5.73 -28.41
N PRO A 128 4.38 5.68 -29.66
CA PRO A 128 5.64 5.06 -30.04
C PRO A 128 6.89 5.85 -29.58
N LEU A 129 6.74 7.11 -29.21
CA LEU A 129 7.86 8.02 -28.91
C LEU A 129 8.79 7.53 -27.78
N PRO A 130 8.30 7.07 -26.62
CA PRO A 130 9.16 6.54 -25.56
C PRO A 130 10.00 5.34 -26.01
N TYR A 131 9.41 4.47 -26.84
CA TYR A 131 10.10 3.28 -27.38
C TYR A 131 11.18 3.66 -28.39
N LEU A 132 10.93 4.66 -29.23
CA LEU A 132 11.92 5.18 -30.18
C LEU A 132 13.10 5.84 -29.46
N ILE A 133 12.83 6.62 -28.41
CA ILE A 133 13.87 7.23 -27.58
C ILE A 133 14.72 6.14 -26.90
N MET A 134 14.08 5.14 -26.33
CA MET A 134 14.78 4.01 -25.70
C MET A 134 15.62 3.22 -26.72
N ALA A 135 15.06 2.92 -27.87
CA ALA A 135 15.78 2.24 -28.95
C ALA A 135 16.99 3.04 -29.43
N ALA A 136 16.84 4.36 -29.62
CA ALA A 136 17.93 5.25 -30.00
C ALA A 136 19.03 5.28 -28.93
N ALA A 137 18.68 5.35 -27.64
CA ALA A 137 19.62 5.29 -26.53
C ALA A 137 20.40 3.96 -26.51
N VAL A 138 19.71 2.84 -26.69
CA VAL A 138 20.34 1.51 -26.77
C VAL A 138 21.30 1.44 -27.97
N VAL A 139 20.89 1.92 -29.14
CA VAL A 139 21.74 1.98 -30.33
C VAL A 139 22.99 2.83 -30.08
N ALA A 140 22.85 3.99 -29.44
CA ALA A 140 23.98 4.86 -29.08
C ALA A 140 24.97 4.15 -28.14
N VAL A 141 24.47 3.42 -27.14
CA VAL A 141 25.29 2.60 -26.23
C VAL A 141 26.02 1.49 -26.98
N VAL A 142 25.34 0.79 -27.90
CA VAL A 142 25.96 -0.25 -28.73
C VAL A 142 27.05 0.33 -29.65
N ILE A 143 26.82 1.49 -30.25
CA ILE A 143 27.83 2.19 -31.07
C ILE A 143 29.03 2.57 -30.22
N ALA A 144 28.82 3.15 -29.01
CA ALA A 144 29.88 3.48 -28.07
C ALA A 144 30.67 2.22 -27.69
N TRP A 145 29.99 1.12 -27.37
CA TRP A 145 30.65 -0.14 -27.05
C TRP A 145 31.53 -0.66 -28.19
N ARG A 146 31.09 -0.54 -29.44
CA ARG A 146 31.85 -1.06 -30.61
C ARG A 146 32.95 -0.12 -31.10
N LYS A 147 32.73 1.20 -31.06
CA LYS A 147 33.59 2.17 -31.74
C LYS A 147 34.45 3.02 -30.82
N GLU A 148 34.11 3.14 -29.52
CA GLU A 148 34.86 4.00 -28.63
C GLU A 148 36.22 3.40 -28.24
N PRO A 149 37.34 4.15 -28.41
CA PRO A 149 38.66 3.70 -27.97
C PRO A 149 38.78 3.75 -26.44
N THR A 150 39.66 2.91 -25.88
CA THR A 150 39.89 2.90 -24.44
C THR A 150 40.69 4.11 -23.98
N LEU A 151 40.18 4.85 -22.96
CA LEU A 151 40.81 6.07 -22.45
C LEU A 151 42.08 5.82 -21.64
N PHE A 152 42.13 4.72 -20.88
CA PHE A 152 43.26 4.42 -20.00
C PHE A 152 44.11 3.27 -20.53
N PRO A 153 45.48 3.37 -20.44
CA PRO A 153 46.37 2.30 -20.88
C PRO A 153 46.22 1.05 -19.99
N ARG A 154 46.58 -0.12 -20.55
CA ARG A 154 46.53 -1.39 -19.80
C ARG A 154 47.44 -1.41 -18.57
N ARG A 155 48.53 -0.64 -18.55
CA ARG A 155 49.51 -0.60 -17.43
C ARG A 155 48.97 -0.03 -16.10
N THR A 156 47.72 0.46 -16.03
CA THR A 156 47.12 1.05 -14.82
C THR A 156 46.25 0.08 -14.02
N HIS A 157 46.46 -1.25 -14.17
CA HIS A 157 45.59 -2.26 -13.54
C HIS A 157 45.44 -2.10 -12.03
N GLY A 158 46.54 -1.91 -11.27
CA GLY A 158 46.48 -1.81 -9.82
C GLY A 158 45.68 -0.59 -9.33
N LYS A 159 45.92 0.59 -9.92
CA LYS A 159 45.18 1.80 -9.56
C LYS A 159 43.70 1.69 -9.94
N ARG A 160 43.40 1.06 -11.05
CA ARG A 160 42.03 0.83 -11.51
C ARG A 160 41.31 -0.20 -10.62
N LEU A 161 41.98 -1.28 -10.24
CA LEU A 161 41.41 -2.26 -9.31
C LEU A 161 41.05 -1.58 -7.98
N LEU A 162 41.96 -0.82 -7.41
CA LEU A 162 41.71 -0.07 -6.17
C LEU A 162 40.53 0.89 -6.32
N ALA A 163 40.52 1.73 -7.37
CA ALA A 163 39.44 2.67 -7.63
C ALA A 163 38.10 1.95 -7.89
N GLY A 164 38.12 0.86 -8.66
CA GLY A 164 36.93 0.05 -8.94
C GLY A 164 36.37 -0.62 -7.68
N THR A 165 37.25 -1.16 -6.86
CA THR A 165 36.84 -1.74 -5.57
C THR A 165 36.23 -0.66 -4.65
N ALA A 166 36.88 0.51 -4.54
CA ALA A 166 36.36 1.61 -3.74
C ALA A 166 34.95 2.06 -4.23
N LEU A 167 34.80 2.29 -5.54
CA LEU A 167 33.51 2.67 -6.13
C LEU A 167 32.44 1.59 -5.97
N ALA A 168 32.81 0.32 -6.15
CA ALA A 168 31.89 -0.80 -5.95
C ALA A 168 31.46 -0.95 -4.50
N LEU A 169 32.38 -0.79 -3.53
CA LEU A 169 32.07 -0.80 -2.11
C LEU A 169 31.21 0.39 -1.71
N THR A 170 31.50 1.59 -2.22
CA THR A 170 30.69 2.78 -1.95
C THR A 170 29.26 2.63 -2.50
N LEU A 171 29.12 2.25 -3.78
CA LEU A 171 27.81 2.01 -4.37
C LEU A 171 27.07 0.84 -3.69
N GLY A 172 27.80 -0.25 -3.40
CA GLY A 172 27.25 -1.41 -2.70
C GLY A 172 26.81 -1.09 -1.28
N SER A 173 27.56 -0.24 -0.54
CA SER A 173 27.18 0.20 0.80
C SER A 173 25.92 1.08 0.78
N LEU A 174 25.79 1.95 -0.24
CA LEU A 174 24.61 2.80 -0.43
C LEU A 174 23.38 1.96 -0.75
N LEU A 175 23.47 1.09 -1.77
CA LEU A 175 22.36 0.23 -2.18
C LEU A 175 22.05 -0.89 -1.17
N GLY A 176 23.03 -1.28 -0.37
CA GLY A 176 22.89 -2.23 0.74
C GLY A 176 22.31 -1.65 2.02
N GLY A 177 22.01 -0.35 2.05
CA GLY A 177 21.36 0.29 3.19
C GLY A 177 22.27 0.43 4.42
N MET A 178 23.59 0.66 4.24
CA MET A 178 24.46 0.89 5.40
C MET A 178 24.03 2.13 6.21
N PRO A 179 23.93 2.03 7.55
CA PRO A 179 23.46 3.11 8.42
C PRO A 179 24.17 4.45 8.28
N ALA A 180 25.45 4.43 7.87
CA ALA A 180 26.23 5.66 7.67
C ALA A 180 25.60 6.61 6.62
N TRP A 181 24.88 6.05 5.62
CA TRP A 181 24.21 6.82 4.58
C TRP A 181 22.95 7.54 5.07
N ALA A 182 22.36 7.11 6.17
CA ALA A 182 21.22 7.77 6.77
C ALA A 182 21.52 9.22 7.19
N ARG A 183 22.79 9.55 7.43
CA ARG A 183 23.22 10.95 7.71
C ARG A 183 23.18 11.87 6.47
N VAL A 184 23.16 11.30 5.28
CA VAL A 184 23.12 12.06 4.03
C VAL A 184 21.70 12.06 3.45
N TYR A 185 20.99 10.94 3.64
CA TYR A 185 19.63 10.70 3.15
C TYR A 185 18.66 10.62 4.33
N ASP A 186 18.58 11.67 5.12
CA ASP A 186 17.64 11.81 6.24
C ASP A 186 16.73 13.03 6.07
N GLY A 187 15.74 13.13 6.94
CA GLY A 187 14.77 14.23 6.91
C GLY A 187 15.32 15.58 7.41
N GLU A 188 16.49 15.61 8.05
CA GLU A 188 17.14 16.84 8.48
C GLU A 188 17.97 17.45 7.34
N THR A 189 18.60 16.59 6.54
CA THR A 189 19.47 16.99 5.42
C THR A 189 18.70 17.20 4.12
N LEU A 190 17.73 16.31 3.88
CA LEU A 190 16.80 16.33 2.74
C LEU A 190 15.38 16.31 3.30
N TRP A 191 14.41 16.81 2.53
CA TRP A 191 13.02 16.77 2.94
C TRP A 191 12.48 15.35 2.89
N MET A 192 11.98 14.82 4.00
CA MET A 192 11.34 13.51 4.07
C MET A 192 10.04 13.56 4.85
N GLU A 193 8.97 13.13 4.20
CA GLU A 193 7.71 12.79 4.84
C GLU A 193 7.53 11.26 4.80
N PRO A 194 7.75 10.55 5.90
CA PRO A 194 7.68 9.08 5.93
C PRO A 194 6.33 8.50 5.51
N TRP A 195 5.26 9.28 5.66
CA TRP A 195 3.89 8.94 5.31
C TRP A 195 3.52 9.30 3.87
N SER A 196 4.24 10.19 3.21
CA SER A 196 3.98 10.65 1.85
C SER A 196 5.17 10.45 0.93
N ALA A 197 5.12 9.38 0.14
CA ALA A 197 6.12 9.14 -0.89
C ALA A 197 6.10 10.23 -1.97
N THR A 198 4.92 10.77 -2.28
CA THR A 198 4.72 11.80 -3.29
C THR A 198 5.36 13.11 -2.85
N SER A 199 5.04 13.61 -1.66
CA SER A 199 5.65 14.81 -1.10
C SER A 199 7.18 14.68 -0.99
N THR A 200 7.67 13.54 -0.48
CA THR A 200 9.12 13.28 -0.39
C THR A 200 9.80 13.34 -1.77
N ALA A 201 9.22 12.71 -2.80
CA ALA A 201 9.78 12.72 -4.14
C ALA A 201 9.71 14.10 -4.80
N GLN A 202 8.65 14.86 -4.56
CA GLN A 202 8.48 16.22 -5.06
C GLN A 202 9.53 17.19 -4.48
N HIS A 203 9.81 17.11 -3.17
CA HIS A 203 10.73 18.02 -2.51
C HIS A 203 12.20 17.59 -2.61
N SER A 204 12.49 16.30 -2.56
CA SER A 204 13.87 15.78 -2.50
C SER A 204 14.36 15.11 -3.77
N GLY A 205 13.49 14.94 -4.76
CA GLY A 205 13.78 14.22 -5.99
C GLY A 205 13.58 12.70 -5.85
N LEU A 206 13.37 12.04 -6.97
CA LEU A 206 13.01 10.62 -7.02
C LEU A 206 14.08 9.68 -6.44
N VAL A 207 15.33 9.86 -6.86
CA VAL A 207 16.43 8.95 -6.46
C VAL A 207 16.74 9.10 -4.98
N SER A 208 16.74 10.34 -4.47
CA SER A 208 16.89 10.60 -3.03
C SER A 208 15.74 10.02 -2.24
N SER A 209 14.49 10.20 -2.68
CA SER A 209 13.31 9.61 -2.06
C SER A 209 13.42 8.08 -1.96
N LEU A 210 13.79 7.41 -3.05
CA LEU A 210 14.02 5.95 -3.04
C LEU A 210 15.06 5.51 -2.01
N LEU A 211 16.17 6.25 -1.91
CA LEU A 211 17.23 5.93 -0.95
C LEU A 211 16.82 6.23 0.49
N MET A 212 16.13 7.33 0.74
CA MET A 212 15.62 7.69 2.06
C MET A 212 14.66 6.61 2.57
N PHE A 213 13.68 6.24 1.78
CA PHE A 213 12.74 5.15 2.14
C PHE A 213 13.44 3.80 2.29
N HIS A 214 14.42 3.49 1.43
CA HIS A 214 15.20 2.26 1.57
C HIS A 214 15.99 2.23 2.88
N LEU A 215 16.66 3.33 3.24
CA LEU A 215 17.45 3.44 4.46
C LEU A 215 16.55 3.48 5.70
N HIS A 216 15.48 4.25 5.67
CA HIS A 216 14.54 4.39 6.78
C HIS A 216 13.93 3.02 7.16
N TYR A 217 13.36 2.30 6.19
CA TYR A 217 12.72 1.01 6.46
C TYR A 217 13.69 -0.17 6.61
N SER A 218 14.94 -0.07 6.19
CA SER A 218 15.92 -1.14 6.39
C SER A 218 16.53 -1.17 7.79
N GLN A 219 16.47 -0.07 8.53
CA GLN A 219 17.11 0.07 9.84
C GLN A 219 16.17 -0.19 11.02
N GLN A 220 14.87 0.00 10.85
CA GLN A 220 13.88 -0.13 11.91
C GLN A 220 13.26 -1.53 11.85
N ARG A 221 13.63 -2.38 12.79
CA ARG A 221 12.97 -3.67 13.04
C ARG A 221 12.68 -3.80 14.51
N ARG A 222 11.43 -3.55 14.88
CA ARG A 222 10.96 -3.80 16.23
C ARG A 222 11.14 -5.30 16.56
N LYS A 223 11.65 -5.59 17.77
CA LYS A 223 11.80 -6.96 18.26
C LYS A 223 10.68 -7.25 19.25
N ALA A 224 10.08 -8.43 19.11
CA ALA A 224 9.09 -8.86 20.08
C ALA A 224 9.76 -9.11 21.45
N ASP A 225 9.12 -8.63 22.50
CA ASP A 225 9.41 -8.97 23.88
C ASP A 225 8.35 -9.98 24.39
N PRO A 226 8.68 -11.29 24.47
CA PRO A 226 7.73 -12.29 24.94
C PRO A 226 7.29 -12.09 26.40
N ALA A 227 8.12 -11.45 27.24
CA ALA A 227 7.76 -11.17 28.63
C ALA A 227 6.69 -10.09 28.72
N ALA A 228 6.83 -8.99 27.97
CA ALA A 228 5.81 -7.95 27.88
C ALA A 228 4.49 -8.49 27.29
N ALA A 229 4.56 -9.33 26.27
CA ALA A 229 3.36 -9.96 25.71
C ALA A 229 2.67 -10.88 26.73
N LEU A 230 3.42 -11.71 27.45
CA LEU A 230 2.87 -12.59 28.49
C LEU A 230 2.25 -11.81 29.63
N GLN A 231 2.87 -10.72 30.05
CA GLN A 231 2.33 -9.85 31.09
C GLN A 231 1.00 -9.23 30.64
N LEU A 232 0.92 -8.66 29.43
CA LEU A 232 -0.32 -8.08 28.88
C LEU A 232 -1.46 -9.11 28.83
N ILE A 233 -1.15 -10.34 28.36
CA ILE A 233 -2.13 -11.44 28.31
C ILE A 233 -2.58 -11.82 29.73
N GLY A 234 -1.66 -11.85 30.71
CA GLY A 234 -1.94 -12.13 32.10
C GLY A 234 -2.83 -11.06 32.75
N ASP A 235 -2.47 -9.78 32.58
CA ASP A 235 -3.22 -8.64 33.10
C ASP A 235 -4.64 -8.56 32.50
N SER A 236 -4.78 -8.98 31.23
CA SER A 236 -6.09 -9.07 30.53
C SER A 236 -6.84 -10.37 30.80
N GLY A 237 -6.28 -11.31 31.56
CA GLY A 237 -6.68 -12.72 31.61
C GLY A 237 -8.12 -12.95 32.05
N GLN A 238 -8.66 -12.16 32.97
CA GLN A 238 -10.06 -12.26 33.40
C GLN A 238 -11.01 -11.77 32.30
N ALA A 239 -10.82 -10.57 31.80
CA ALA A 239 -11.64 -9.98 30.73
C ALA A 239 -11.58 -10.80 29.45
N LEU A 240 -10.40 -11.38 29.14
CA LEU A 240 -10.22 -12.27 28.00
C LEU A 240 -11.05 -13.56 28.13
N ARG A 241 -11.02 -14.21 29.32
CA ARG A 241 -11.85 -15.42 29.57
C ARG A 241 -13.34 -15.10 29.50
N GLU A 242 -13.79 -14.01 30.11
CA GLU A 242 -15.19 -13.58 30.07
C GLU A 242 -15.64 -13.38 28.63
N ARG A 243 -14.83 -12.70 27.81
CA ARG A 243 -15.14 -12.47 26.39
C ARG A 243 -15.15 -13.74 25.55
N MET A 244 -14.20 -14.65 25.78
CA MET A 244 -14.16 -15.93 25.08
C MET A 244 -15.30 -16.92 25.49
N GLN A 245 -15.98 -16.64 26.59
CA GLN A 245 -17.11 -17.43 27.09
C GLN A 245 -18.47 -16.77 26.80
N LEU A 246 -18.51 -15.65 26.06
CA LEU A 246 -19.77 -15.05 25.65
C LEU A 246 -20.61 -16.06 24.87
N PRO A 247 -21.91 -16.18 25.20
CA PRO A 247 -22.80 -17.02 24.41
C PRO A 247 -22.94 -16.43 23.00
N PRO A 248 -23.18 -17.26 21.98
CA PRO A 248 -23.59 -16.78 20.67
C PRO A 248 -24.81 -15.85 20.81
N ASP A 249 -24.92 -14.85 19.95
CA ASP A 249 -26.07 -13.94 19.91
C ASP A 249 -27.38 -14.77 19.79
N GLU A 250 -28.34 -14.58 20.70
CA GLU A 250 -29.61 -15.34 20.77
C GLU A 250 -30.40 -15.26 19.45
N ASN A 251 -30.18 -14.23 18.63
CA ASN A 251 -30.80 -14.08 17.33
C ASN A 251 -30.09 -14.89 16.22
N ASN A 252 -28.97 -15.53 16.53
CA ASN A 252 -28.16 -16.25 15.56
C ASN A 252 -28.42 -17.75 15.63
N THR A 253 -29.45 -18.26 14.93
CA THR A 253 -29.85 -19.68 14.89
C THR A 253 -28.91 -20.57 14.07
N GLY A 254 -27.78 -20.05 13.62
CA GLY A 254 -26.75 -20.75 12.84
C GLY A 254 -25.60 -19.79 12.46
N ALA A 255 -24.51 -20.32 11.92
CA ALA A 255 -23.42 -19.49 11.42
C ALA A 255 -23.91 -18.61 10.24
N PRO A 256 -23.92 -17.28 10.37
CA PRO A 256 -24.35 -16.39 9.29
C PRO A 256 -23.34 -16.42 8.13
N ASP A 257 -23.80 -16.12 6.92
CA ASP A 257 -22.86 -15.68 5.87
C ASP A 257 -22.29 -14.31 6.25
N ILE A 258 -21.10 -14.01 5.79
CA ILE A 258 -20.42 -12.75 6.06
C ILE A 258 -19.98 -12.12 4.74
N VAL A 259 -20.46 -10.92 4.48
CA VAL A 259 -20.01 -10.09 3.34
C VAL A 259 -19.27 -8.89 3.89
N VAL A 260 -18.05 -8.72 3.45
CA VAL A 260 -17.23 -7.54 3.74
C VAL A 260 -16.99 -6.78 2.45
N VAL A 261 -17.36 -5.51 2.41
CA VAL A 261 -17.09 -4.60 1.30
C VAL A 261 -16.09 -3.55 1.74
N GLN A 262 -14.90 -3.62 1.17
CA GLN A 262 -13.94 -2.53 1.21
C GLN A 262 -14.23 -1.59 0.07
N SER A 263 -14.82 -0.43 0.37
CA SER A 263 -15.18 0.58 -0.61
C SER A 263 -14.01 1.52 -0.86
N GLU A 264 -13.59 1.63 -2.09
CA GLU A 264 -12.48 2.46 -2.53
C GLU A 264 -12.71 3.92 -2.15
N SER A 265 -11.80 4.47 -1.35
CA SER A 265 -11.75 5.88 -0.98
C SER A 265 -13.02 6.43 -0.29
N PHE A 266 -13.90 5.59 0.25
CA PHE A 266 -15.20 5.99 0.78
C PHE A 266 -15.09 6.63 2.17
N PHE A 267 -15.73 7.79 2.35
CA PHE A 267 -15.86 8.46 3.64
C PHE A 267 -17.20 9.20 3.75
N ASP A 268 -17.59 9.62 4.94
CA ASP A 268 -18.78 10.44 5.14
C ASP A 268 -18.48 11.90 4.78
N PRO A 269 -19.06 12.46 3.70
CA PRO A 269 -18.71 13.80 3.23
C PRO A 269 -19.02 14.91 4.23
N ARG A 270 -19.87 14.64 5.24
CA ARG A 270 -20.24 15.63 6.27
C ARG A 270 -19.07 16.04 7.17
N ILE A 271 -17.92 15.37 7.07
CA ILE A 271 -16.69 15.82 7.74
C ILE A 271 -16.05 17.03 7.04
N LEU A 272 -16.42 17.31 5.76
CA LEU A 272 -15.95 18.48 5.02
C LEU A 272 -16.83 19.69 5.30
N LYS A 273 -16.21 20.85 5.47
CA LYS A 273 -16.96 22.11 5.58
C LYS A 273 -17.74 22.41 4.30
N GLY A 274 -18.97 22.82 4.49
CA GLY A 274 -19.92 23.05 3.39
C GLY A 274 -20.72 21.82 2.97
N TYR A 275 -20.46 20.66 3.60
CA TYR A 275 -21.21 19.41 3.41
C TYR A 275 -21.85 18.87 4.70
N GLU A 276 -21.89 19.63 5.78
CA GLU A 276 -22.38 19.20 7.11
C GLU A 276 -23.81 18.64 7.06
N ASP A 277 -24.67 19.24 6.23
CA ASP A 277 -26.06 18.84 6.02
C ASP A 277 -26.26 18.03 4.73
N SER A 278 -25.19 17.51 4.13
CA SER A 278 -25.23 16.80 2.86
C SER A 278 -26.04 15.52 2.92
N ASP A 279 -26.78 15.23 1.84
CA ASP A 279 -27.50 13.97 1.62
C ASP A 279 -26.85 13.08 0.56
N LEU A 280 -25.52 13.15 0.45
CA LEU A 280 -24.77 12.37 -0.54
C LEU A 280 -24.63 10.88 -0.16
N THR A 281 -24.80 10.53 1.13
CA THR A 281 -24.70 9.15 1.63
C THR A 281 -25.91 8.75 2.48
N PRO A 282 -27.14 8.76 1.92
CA PRO A 282 -28.37 8.47 2.66
C PRO A 282 -28.47 7.02 3.14
N ASN A 283 -27.92 6.04 2.38
CA ASN A 283 -27.97 4.64 2.73
C ASN A 283 -27.03 4.31 3.89
N LEU A 284 -25.82 4.87 3.90
CA LEU A 284 -24.91 4.77 5.05
C LEU A 284 -25.62 5.24 6.31
N ARG A 285 -26.26 6.41 6.28
CA ARG A 285 -26.98 6.96 7.45
C ARG A 285 -28.16 6.09 7.87
N ARG A 286 -28.95 5.63 6.92
CA ARG A 286 -30.08 4.74 7.18
C ARG A 286 -29.63 3.45 7.85
N LEU A 287 -28.60 2.78 7.33
CA LEU A 287 -28.09 1.52 7.84
C LEU A 287 -27.36 1.69 9.18
N ALA A 288 -26.72 2.82 9.43
CA ALA A 288 -26.10 3.14 10.72
C ALA A 288 -27.12 3.18 11.90
N THR A 289 -28.41 3.37 11.60
CA THR A 289 -29.47 3.27 12.64
C THR A 289 -29.83 1.83 12.99
N GLN A 290 -29.31 0.85 12.25
CA GLN A 290 -29.67 -0.57 12.35
C GLN A 290 -28.48 -1.47 12.75
N GLY A 291 -27.35 -0.89 13.15
CA GLY A 291 -26.14 -1.62 13.49
C GLY A 291 -25.08 -0.79 14.18
N ALA A 292 -23.86 -1.31 14.18
CA ALA A 292 -22.70 -0.61 14.70
C ALA A 292 -22.02 0.18 13.56
N SER A 293 -21.61 1.40 13.84
CA SER A 293 -20.97 2.27 12.85
C SER A 293 -20.07 3.31 13.53
N GLY A 294 -19.28 4.04 12.75
CA GLY A 294 -18.52 5.18 13.26
C GLY A 294 -17.28 5.52 12.49
N ALA A 295 -16.38 6.24 13.14
CA ALA A 295 -15.10 6.63 12.55
C ALA A 295 -14.16 5.43 12.44
N LEU A 296 -13.44 5.31 11.33
CA LEU A 296 -12.43 4.30 11.09
C LEU A 296 -11.05 4.93 10.93
N HIS A 297 -10.18 4.65 11.88
CA HIS A 297 -8.77 5.04 11.75
C HIS A 297 -8.03 4.05 10.87
N VAL A 298 -7.49 4.55 9.76
CA VAL A 298 -6.83 3.74 8.72
C VAL A 298 -5.35 4.11 8.57
N PRO A 299 -4.48 3.18 8.17
CA PRO A 299 -3.04 3.41 8.15
C PRO A 299 -2.54 4.13 6.90
N THR A 300 -3.42 4.75 6.11
CA THR A 300 -3.04 5.34 4.82
C THR A 300 -3.99 6.47 4.41
N PHE A 301 -3.52 7.33 3.48
CA PHE A 301 -4.26 8.45 2.90
C PHE A 301 -3.97 8.50 1.40
N GLY A 302 -4.97 8.77 0.58
CA GLY A 302 -4.83 9.03 -0.85
C GLY A 302 -4.29 7.86 -1.67
N GLY A 303 -4.39 6.64 -1.15
CA GLY A 303 -3.91 5.43 -1.80
C GLY A 303 -3.27 4.43 -0.84
N GLY A 304 -2.73 3.33 -1.39
CA GLY A 304 -2.14 2.27 -0.56
C GLY A 304 -3.19 1.36 0.08
N THR A 305 -4.31 1.16 -0.57
CA THR A 305 -5.46 0.30 -0.23
C THR A 305 -5.10 -0.98 0.54
N ILE A 306 -4.01 -1.66 0.11
CA ILE A 306 -3.54 -2.90 0.74
C ILE A 306 -3.07 -2.75 2.19
N ARG A 307 -2.89 -1.55 2.68
CA ARG A 307 -2.50 -1.30 4.08
C ARG A 307 -3.69 -1.50 4.99
N THR A 308 -4.82 -0.88 4.68
CA THR A 308 -6.09 -1.09 5.39
C THR A 308 -6.62 -2.50 5.19
N GLU A 309 -6.55 -3.01 3.96
CA GLU A 309 -6.91 -4.39 3.61
C GLU A 309 -6.13 -5.42 4.45
N PHE A 310 -4.81 -5.23 4.62
CA PHE A 310 -3.98 -6.08 5.47
C PHE A 310 -4.43 -6.02 6.94
N GLU A 311 -4.68 -4.84 7.49
CA GLU A 311 -5.12 -4.68 8.87
C GLU A 311 -6.46 -5.39 9.12
N VAL A 312 -7.43 -5.22 8.22
CA VAL A 312 -8.75 -5.88 8.33
C VAL A 312 -8.66 -7.39 8.14
N LEU A 313 -7.87 -7.89 7.21
CA LEU A 313 -7.78 -9.34 6.96
C LEU A 313 -6.95 -10.08 8.01
N THR A 314 -6.04 -9.39 8.71
CA THR A 314 -5.13 -10.05 9.66
C THR A 314 -5.40 -9.67 11.12
N GLY A 315 -6.02 -8.55 11.37
CA GLY A 315 -6.12 -7.94 12.70
C GLY A 315 -4.79 -7.39 13.22
N LEU A 316 -3.77 -7.29 12.38
CA LEU A 316 -2.42 -6.84 12.75
C LEU A 316 -2.24 -5.38 12.34
N SER A 317 -2.08 -4.48 13.30
CA SER A 317 -1.79 -3.08 13.00
C SER A 317 -0.43 -2.90 12.37
N LEU A 318 -0.35 -2.16 11.26
CA LEU A 318 0.91 -1.76 10.63
C LEU A 318 1.77 -0.87 11.53
N ARG A 319 1.19 -0.23 12.54
CA ARG A 319 1.88 0.51 13.59
C ARG A 319 2.97 -0.32 14.29
N TYR A 320 2.78 -1.63 14.37
CA TYR A 320 3.69 -2.54 15.05
C TYR A 320 4.79 -3.13 14.17
N PHE A 321 4.80 -2.80 12.87
CA PHE A 321 5.74 -3.35 11.89
C PHE A 321 6.48 -2.23 11.16
N ASP A 322 7.54 -1.70 11.77
CA ASP A 322 8.27 -0.53 11.24
C ASP A 322 8.77 -0.75 9.81
N ASP A 323 9.14 -1.99 9.45
CA ASP A 323 9.67 -2.37 8.13
C ASP A 323 8.59 -2.80 7.12
N LEU A 324 7.30 -2.80 7.50
CA LEU A 324 6.20 -3.26 6.67
C LEU A 324 5.36 -2.09 6.15
N GLN A 325 5.78 -1.52 5.01
CA GLN A 325 5.08 -0.39 4.38
C GLN A 325 4.04 -0.84 3.36
N PHE A 326 4.40 -1.84 2.55
CA PHE A 326 3.52 -2.45 1.56
C PHE A 326 3.41 -3.95 1.83
N PRO A 327 2.46 -4.37 2.67
CA PRO A 327 2.40 -5.74 3.20
C PRO A 327 2.50 -6.81 2.13
N TYR A 328 1.68 -6.74 1.10
CA TYR A 328 1.60 -7.77 0.07
C TYR A 328 2.84 -7.88 -0.82
N LEU A 329 3.66 -6.83 -0.87
CA LEU A 329 4.93 -6.82 -1.60
C LEU A 329 6.11 -7.24 -0.73
N GLN A 330 5.99 -7.09 0.59
CA GLN A 330 7.07 -7.27 1.55
C GLN A 330 6.95 -8.55 2.38
N MET A 331 5.73 -9.10 2.49
CA MET A 331 5.52 -10.37 3.19
C MET A 331 6.25 -11.52 2.49
N ASN A 332 7.09 -12.22 3.25
CA ASN A 332 7.75 -13.44 2.81
C ASN A 332 7.08 -14.70 3.39
N SER A 333 6.06 -14.54 4.22
CA SER A 333 5.35 -15.64 4.88
C SER A 333 4.45 -16.35 3.87
N LYS A 334 4.52 -17.68 3.84
CA LYS A 334 3.59 -18.52 3.08
C LYS A 334 2.24 -18.68 3.78
N VAL A 335 2.21 -18.40 5.06
CA VAL A 335 1.04 -18.48 5.93
C VAL A 335 0.97 -17.20 6.75
N VAL A 336 -0.13 -16.49 6.64
CA VAL A 336 -0.42 -15.25 7.39
C VAL A 336 -1.63 -15.53 8.27
N PRO A 337 -1.51 -15.39 9.61
CA PRO A 337 -2.64 -15.55 10.51
C PRO A 337 -3.64 -14.39 10.34
N GLY A 338 -4.91 -14.65 10.62
CA GLY A 338 -5.91 -13.58 10.55
C GLY A 338 -7.34 -14.10 10.39
N LEU A 339 -8.25 -13.16 10.12
CA LEU A 339 -9.68 -13.37 10.00
C LEU A 339 -10.06 -14.56 9.09
N VAL A 340 -9.48 -14.59 7.88
CA VAL A 340 -9.81 -15.64 6.89
C VAL A 340 -9.52 -17.04 7.42
N ARG A 341 -8.37 -17.22 8.08
CA ARG A 341 -8.02 -18.52 8.65
C ARG A 341 -8.87 -18.90 9.84
N THR A 342 -9.21 -17.95 10.71
CA THR A 342 -10.12 -18.16 11.82
C THR A 342 -11.49 -18.60 11.29
N LEU A 343 -12.06 -17.93 10.29
CA LEU A 343 -13.33 -18.31 9.69
C LEU A 343 -13.27 -19.70 9.03
N ARG A 344 -12.17 -20.04 8.36
CA ARG A 344 -12.00 -21.40 7.78
C ARG A 344 -11.99 -22.50 8.84
N THR A 345 -11.40 -22.26 10.02
CA THR A 345 -11.48 -23.24 11.13
C THR A 345 -12.89 -23.44 11.66
N HIS A 346 -13.79 -22.47 11.41
CA HIS A 346 -15.22 -22.54 11.70
C HIS A 346 -16.07 -23.02 10.51
N GLY A 347 -15.43 -23.57 9.49
CA GLY A 347 -16.11 -24.21 8.36
C GLY A 347 -16.59 -23.26 7.26
N TYR A 348 -16.18 -21.99 7.26
CA TYR A 348 -16.53 -21.05 6.19
C TYR A 348 -15.79 -21.35 4.89
N GLU A 349 -16.51 -21.32 3.77
CA GLU A 349 -15.91 -21.13 2.44
C GLU A 349 -15.52 -19.66 2.29
N THR A 350 -14.28 -19.40 1.83
CA THR A 350 -13.75 -18.04 1.77
C THR A 350 -13.44 -17.60 0.35
N VAL A 351 -14.03 -16.46 -0.08
CA VAL A 351 -13.91 -15.92 -1.43
C VAL A 351 -13.49 -14.46 -1.36
N ALA A 352 -12.41 -14.11 -2.03
CA ALA A 352 -12.07 -12.71 -2.31
C ALA A 352 -12.59 -12.32 -3.70
N ILE A 353 -13.07 -11.08 -3.85
CA ILE A 353 -13.62 -10.54 -5.10
C ILE A 353 -13.00 -9.17 -5.37
N HIS A 354 -12.52 -8.91 -6.60
CA HIS A 354 -11.98 -7.61 -6.97
C HIS A 354 -12.16 -7.32 -8.46
N GLY A 355 -12.79 -6.22 -8.78
CA GLY A 355 -13.07 -5.79 -10.16
C GLY A 355 -11.85 -5.34 -10.96
N ASN A 356 -10.65 -5.79 -10.62
CA ASN A 356 -9.40 -5.45 -11.32
C ASN A 356 -8.50 -6.68 -11.46
N ASN A 357 -7.35 -6.49 -12.09
CA ASN A 357 -6.36 -7.55 -12.33
C ASN A 357 -5.84 -8.16 -11.01
N ALA A 358 -5.84 -9.50 -10.94
CA ALA A 358 -5.39 -10.26 -9.77
C ALA A 358 -3.94 -9.98 -9.34
N ALA A 359 -3.07 -9.58 -10.26
CA ALA A 359 -1.68 -9.26 -9.96
C ALA A 359 -1.50 -7.85 -9.36
N PHE A 360 -2.52 -7.00 -9.44
CA PHE A 360 -2.49 -5.66 -8.85
C PHE A 360 -2.23 -5.76 -7.35
N TRP A 361 -1.23 -5.06 -6.85
CA TRP A 361 -0.72 -5.19 -5.49
C TRP A 361 -0.31 -6.62 -5.08
N ASN A 362 -0.05 -7.54 -6.03
CA ASN A 362 0.32 -8.94 -5.72
C ASN A 362 -0.78 -9.73 -4.98
N ARG A 363 -2.04 -9.34 -5.08
CA ARG A 363 -3.15 -10.00 -4.37
C ARG A 363 -3.25 -11.48 -4.68
N ASN A 364 -2.96 -11.91 -5.91
CA ASN A 364 -2.93 -13.33 -6.30
C ASN A 364 -1.98 -14.20 -5.46
N THR A 365 -0.91 -13.63 -4.90
CA THR A 365 0.01 -14.34 -3.99
C THR A 365 -0.37 -14.10 -2.54
N ALA A 366 -0.74 -12.87 -2.19
CA ALA A 366 -1.06 -12.47 -0.83
C ALA A 366 -2.31 -13.21 -0.31
N PHE A 367 -3.37 -13.31 -1.09
CA PHE A 367 -4.61 -13.97 -0.67
C PHE A 367 -4.44 -15.48 -0.45
N LYS A 368 -3.56 -16.14 -1.21
CA LYS A 368 -3.17 -17.52 -0.93
C LYS A 368 -2.45 -17.66 0.42
N ALA A 369 -1.57 -16.71 0.75
CA ALA A 369 -0.87 -16.70 2.04
C ALA A 369 -1.82 -16.38 3.21
N ILE A 370 -2.78 -15.47 3.02
CA ILE A 370 -3.83 -15.12 3.98
C ILE A 370 -4.80 -16.30 4.17
N GLY A 371 -5.07 -17.07 3.13
CA GLY A 371 -5.80 -18.33 3.24
C GLY A 371 -7.16 -18.38 2.55
N PHE A 372 -7.46 -17.48 1.62
CA PHE A 372 -8.66 -17.59 0.79
C PHE A 372 -8.68 -18.87 -0.04
N ASP A 373 -9.85 -19.49 -0.15
CA ASP A 373 -10.07 -20.66 -0.98
C ASP A 373 -10.13 -20.28 -2.47
N ARG A 374 -10.75 -19.13 -2.77
CA ARG A 374 -10.89 -18.61 -4.14
C ARG A 374 -10.65 -17.11 -4.20
N PHE A 375 -10.18 -16.65 -5.35
CA PHE A 375 -10.07 -15.23 -5.71
C PHE A 375 -10.70 -15.00 -7.08
N VAL A 376 -11.82 -14.28 -7.11
CA VAL A 376 -12.53 -13.81 -8.29
C VAL A 376 -11.97 -12.45 -8.66
N SER A 377 -11.40 -12.31 -9.84
CA SER A 377 -10.82 -11.06 -10.33
C SER A 377 -11.45 -10.68 -11.67
N GLU A 378 -11.13 -9.51 -12.20
CA GLU A 378 -11.72 -8.94 -13.42
C GLU A 378 -12.02 -9.95 -14.54
N PRO A 379 -11.13 -10.87 -14.95
CA PRO A 379 -11.43 -11.82 -16.03
C PRO A 379 -12.53 -12.84 -15.72
N ALA A 380 -12.91 -12.99 -14.46
CA ALA A 380 -13.95 -13.92 -14.04
C ALA A 380 -15.35 -13.25 -13.94
N PHE A 381 -15.42 -11.93 -14.02
CA PHE A 381 -16.68 -11.23 -14.10
C PHE A 381 -17.38 -11.49 -15.45
N PRO A 382 -18.71 -11.38 -15.52
CA PRO A 382 -19.44 -11.54 -16.77
C PRO A 382 -18.92 -10.60 -17.86
N HIS A 383 -18.90 -11.09 -19.11
CA HIS A 383 -18.57 -10.24 -20.26
C HIS A 383 -19.57 -9.08 -20.36
N GLY A 384 -19.05 -7.85 -20.39
CA GLY A 384 -19.88 -6.64 -20.40
C GLY A 384 -20.34 -6.20 -19.01
N ALA A 385 -19.69 -6.65 -17.95
CA ALA A 385 -19.87 -6.09 -16.62
C ALA A 385 -19.79 -4.56 -16.67
N ALA A 386 -20.64 -3.89 -15.90
CA ALA A 386 -20.74 -2.43 -15.94
C ALA A 386 -19.41 -1.77 -15.56
N MET A 387 -19.07 -0.74 -16.33
CA MET A 387 -17.92 0.13 -16.09
C MET A 387 -18.40 1.56 -15.88
N ASP A 388 -17.76 2.31 -14.99
CA ASP A 388 -17.92 3.75 -14.89
C ASP A 388 -16.55 4.43 -14.91
N GLY A 389 -16.39 5.42 -15.77
CA GLY A 389 -15.08 6.00 -16.05
C GLY A 389 -14.08 4.94 -16.55
N GLN A 390 -13.01 4.75 -15.81
CA GLN A 390 -11.93 3.81 -16.16
C GLN A 390 -12.07 2.44 -15.49
N PHE A 391 -12.96 2.32 -14.50
CA PHE A 391 -12.97 1.17 -13.59
C PHE A 391 -14.31 0.43 -13.63
N MET A 392 -14.29 -0.77 -13.09
CA MET A 392 -15.50 -1.57 -12.92
C MET A 392 -16.43 -0.89 -11.93
N ALA A 393 -17.70 -0.75 -12.31
CA ALA A 393 -18.72 -0.10 -11.50
C ALA A 393 -19.06 -0.93 -10.24
N ASP A 394 -19.43 -0.25 -9.17
CA ASP A 394 -19.84 -0.87 -7.91
C ASP A 394 -21.12 -1.71 -8.08
N SER A 395 -21.96 -1.38 -9.08
CA SER A 395 -23.09 -2.22 -9.45
C SER A 395 -22.70 -3.60 -9.94
N ALA A 396 -21.64 -3.71 -10.75
CA ALA A 396 -21.10 -5.01 -11.18
C ALA A 396 -20.49 -5.79 -9.99
N MET A 397 -19.88 -5.08 -9.03
CA MET A 397 -19.38 -5.70 -7.80
C MET A 397 -20.53 -6.27 -6.96
N THR A 398 -21.62 -5.54 -6.77
CA THR A 398 -22.80 -6.02 -6.05
C THR A 398 -23.40 -7.26 -6.73
N ASP A 399 -23.53 -7.25 -8.06
CA ASP A 399 -24.03 -8.40 -8.82
C ASP A 399 -23.11 -9.62 -8.65
N GLU A 400 -21.80 -9.43 -8.68
CA GLU A 400 -20.85 -10.52 -8.48
C GLU A 400 -20.89 -11.07 -7.04
N ILE A 401 -20.98 -10.23 -6.01
CA ILE A 401 -21.18 -10.66 -4.63
C ILE A 401 -22.41 -11.57 -4.53
N MET A 402 -23.54 -11.15 -5.08
CA MET A 402 -24.77 -11.93 -5.03
C MET A 402 -24.67 -13.23 -5.83
N SER A 403 -23.94 -13.25 -6.94
CA SER A 403 -23.71 -14.46 -7.74
C SER A 403 -22.88 -15.51 -7.02
N GLN A 404 -21.98 -15.09 -6.14
CA GLN A 404 -21.10 -15.99 -5.36
C GLN A 404 -21.77 -16.54 -4.09
N LEU A 405 -22.81 -15.89 -3.59
CA LEU A 405 -23.55 -16.33 -2.41
C LEU A 405 -24.47 -17.53 -2.74
N LYS A 406 -24.42 -18.55 -1.88
CA LYS A 406 -25.20 -19.77 -2.00
C LYS A 406 -26.23 -19.85 -0.87
N ASP A 407 -27.42 -20.34 -1.16
CA ASP A 407 -28.47 -20.51 -0.13
C ASP A 407 -28.28 -21.80 0.68
N ALA A 408 -27.48 -22.75 0.20
CA ALA A 408 -27.20 -24.02 0.86
C ALA A 408 -25.72 -24.34 0.92
N GLY A 409 -25.32 -25.22 1.81
CA GLY A 409 -23.94 -25.62 2.03
C GLY A 409 -23.30 -24.94 3.25
N PRO A 410 -21.95 -24.92 3.35
CA PRO A 410 -21.25 -24.27 4.44
C PRO A 410 -21.49 -22.76 4.46
N PRO A 411 -21.32 -22.08 5.59
CA PRO A 411 -21.37 -20.63 5.63
C PRO A 411 -20.25 -20.02 4.77
N GLN A 412 -20.51 -18.85 4.21
CA GLN A 412 -19.59 -18.20 3.29
C GLN A 412 -19.05 -16.89 3.88
N PHE A 413 -17.77 -16.65 3.62
CA PHE A 413 -17.11 -15.37 3.85
C PHE A 413 -16.68 -14.77 2.50
N LEU A 414 -17.31 -13.68 2.11
CA LEU A 414 -16.97 -12.93 0.90
C LEU A 414 -16.28 -11.64 1.29
N PHE A 415 -15.12 -11.38 0.72
CA PHE A 415 -14.37 -10.14 0.87
C PHE A 415 -14.28 -9.44 -0.48
N ALA A 416 -15.07 -8.41 -0.69
CA ALA A 416 -15.16 -7.65 -1.92
C ALA A 416 -14.41 -6.33 -1.81
N ILE A 417 -13.64 -5.99 -2.85
CA ILE A 417 -12.85 -4.76 -2.93
C ILE A 417 -13.35 -4.00 -4.15
N SER A 418 -14.03 -2.88 -3.93
CA SER A 418 -14.47 -2.01 -5.01
C SER A 418 -13.32 -1.20 -5.61
N ILE A 419 -13.54 -0.59 -6.76
CA ILE A 419 -12.52 0.18 -7.47
C ILE A 419 -13.12 1.38 -8.24
N GLU A 420 -14.42 1.55 -8.31
CA GLU A 420 -15.06 2.60 -9.11
C GLU A 420 -14.56 3.99 -8.73
N ALA A 421 -14.48 4.28 -7.44
CA ALA A 421 -14.04 5.59 -6.91
C ALA A 421 -12.52 5.77 -6.85
N HIS A 422 -11.74 4.97 -7.59
CA HIS A 422 -10.27 5.09 -7.62
C HIS A 422 -9.83 6.25 -8.51
N GLY A 423 -8.87 7.06 -8.03
CA GLY A 423 -8.26 8.11 -8.85
C GLY A 423 -7.55 7.58 -10.12
N PRO A 424 -7.19 8.46 -11.06
CA PRO A 424 -7.21 9.92 -10.96
C PRO A 424 -8.62 10.51 -11.15
N TYR A 425 -8.88 11.61 -10.45
CA TYR A 425 -10.23 12.22 -10.42
C TYR A 425 -10.44 13.29 -11.52
N ASP A 426 -9.51 13.48 -12.43
CA ASP A 426 -9.62 14.34 -13.61
C ASP A 426 -10.35 13.65 -14.80
N VAL A 427 -10.66 12.36 -14.66
CA VAL A 427 -11.40 11.57 -15.66
C VAL A 427 -12.90 11.70 -15.45
N ALA A 428 -13.62 12.02 -16.53
CA ALA A 428 -15.07 12.14 -16.47
C ALA A 428 -15.75 10.77 -16.24
N PRO A 429 -16.76 10.71 -15.36
CA PRO A 429 -17.60 9.53 -15.20
C PRO A 429 -18.51 9.30 -16.42
N ALA A 430 -19.20 8.15 -16.43
CA ALA A 430 -20.12 7.80 -17.52
C ALA A 430 -21.27 8.79 -17.68
N ASP A 431 -21.84 9.31 -16.59
CA ASP A 431 -22.89 10.34 -16.60
C ASP A 431 -22.35 11.69 -16.12
N ALA A 432 -21.78 12.46 -17.06
CA ALA A 432 -21.28 13.79 -16.78
C ALA A 432 -22.41 14.77 -16.35
N ALA A 433 -23.65 14.56 -16.76
CA ALA A 433 -24.76 15.44 -16.40
C ALA A 433 -25.15 15.23 -14.92
N ALA A 434 -25.23 13.99 -14.46
CA ALA A 434 -25.44 13.68 -13.05
C ALA A 434 -24.30 14.23 -12.18
N ARG A 435 -23.03 14.06 -12.61
CA ARG A 435 -21.86 14.64 -11.95
C ARG A 435 -21.96 16.16 -11.84
N ASP A 436 -22.34 16.86 -12.94
CA ASP A 436 -22.42 18.33 -12.96
C ASP A 436 -23.52 18.87 -12.02
N ALA A 437 -24.54 18.08 -11.75
CA ALA A 437 -25.61 18.42 -10.81
C ALA A 437 -25.17 18.39 -9.34
N ILE A 438 -24.01 17.78 -9.01
CA ILE A 438 -23.51 17.72 -7.63
C ILE A 438 -23.04 19.12 -7.20
N PRO A 439 -23.63 19.67 -6.11
CA PRO A 439 -23.22 20.98 -5.61
C PRO A 439 -21.82 20.90 -4.98
N VAL A 440 -21.01 21.93 -5.21
CA VAL A 440 -19.74 22.11 -4.52
C VAL A 440 -19.69 23.48 -3.87
N PRO A 441 -19.06 23.62 -2.69
CA PRO A 441 -18.90 24.90 -2.01
C PRO A 441 -18.11 25.90 -2.88
N ALA A 442 -18.36 27.18 -2.68
CA ALA A 442 -17.64 28.25 -3.36
C ALA A 442 -16.18 28.34 -2.87
N GLY A 443 -15.31 28.87 -3.72
CA GLY A 443 -13.90 29.14 -3.38
C GLY A 443 -12.89 28.13 -3.93
N LEU A 444 -13.36 27.00 -4.44
CA LEU A 444 -12.52 26.01 -5.11
C LEU A 444 -12.04 26.54 -6.48
N SER A 445 -10.86 26.13 -6.91
CA SER A 445 -10.45 26.28 -8.30
C SER A 445 -11.33 25.43 -9.22
N ASP A 446 -11.38 25.75 -10.53
CA ASP A 446 -12.16 24.96 -11.50
C ASP A 446 -11.70 23.49 -11.54
N SER A 447 -10.41 23.25 -11.40
CA SER A 447 -9.83 21.90 -11.33
C SER A 447 -10.26 21.16 -10.07
N ASP A 448 -10.07 21.76 -8.89
CA ASP A 448 -10.43 21.13 -7.62
C ASP A 448 -11.93 20.87 -7.52
N ALA A 449 -12.75 21.79 -8.03
CA ALA A 449 -14.19 21.62 -8.09
C ALA A 449 -14.60 20.45 -9.02
N LEU A 450 -13.92 20.29 -10.16
CA LEU A 450 -14.17 19.20 -11.10
C LEU A 450 -13.76 17.85 -10.50
N GLU A 451 -12.56 17.75 -9.93
CA GLU A 451 -12.06 16.53 -9.29
C GLU A 451 -12.95 16.11 -8.13
N LEU A 452 -13.35 17.07 -7.27
CA LEU A 452 -14.28 16.82 -6.17
C LEU A 452 -15.63 16.31 -6.66
N LYS A 453 -16.21 16.92 -7.73
CA LYS A 453 -17.47 16.45 -8.33
C LYS A 453 -17.37 15.04 -8.90
N ASN A 454 -16.29 14.74 -9.64
CA ASN A 454 -16.05 13.40 -10.19
C ASN A 454 -15.97 12.36 -9.06
N TYR A 455 -15.24 12.66 -7.99
CA TYR A 455 -15.15 11.78 -6.84
C TYR A 455 -16.51 11.60 -6.13
N LEU A 456 -17.23 12.70 -5.84
CA LEU A 456 -18.52 12.65 -5.13
C LEU A 456 -19.58 11.88 -5.93
N TYR A 457 -19.53 11.92 -7.26
CA TYR A 457 -20.38 11.12 -8.12
C TYR A 457 -20.18 9.61 -7.87
N HIS A 458 -18.94 9.13 -7.90
CA HIS A 458 -18.65 7.73 -7.64
C HIS A 458 -18.93 7.32 -6.18
N MET A 459 -18.72 8.22 -5.23
CA MET A 459 -19.08 7.99 -3.83
C MET A 459 -20.60 7.83 -3.65
N GLN A 460 -21.44 8.62 -4.36
CA GLN A 460 -22.89 8.43 -4.35
C GLN A 460 -23.30 7.06 -4.93
N HIS A 461 -22.61 6.60 -5.97
CA HIS A 461 -22.81 5.25 -6.51
C HIS A 461 -22.48 4.19 -5.47
N ALA A 462 -21.35 4.33 -4.77
CA ALA A 462 -20.97 3.40 -3.70
C ALA A 462 -22.02 3.35 -2.58
N ASP A 463 -22.61 4.50 -2.19
CA ASP A 463 -23.70 4.54 -1.21
C ASP A 463 -25.00 3.91 -1.75
N GLN A 464 -25.34 4.13 -3.02
CA GLN A 464 -26.51 3.51 -3.65
C GLN A 464 -26.36 1.99 -3.68
N GLU A 465 -25.17 1.50 -4.06
CA GLU A 465 -24.87 0.07 -4.10
C GLU A 465 -24.78 -0.57 -2.70
N LEU A 466 -24.31 0.17 -1.70
CA LEU A 466 -24.43 -0.24 -0.30
C LEU A 466 -25.89 -0.48 0.09
N GLY A 467 -26.79 0.45 -0.30
CA GLY A 467 -28.22 0.33 -0.07
C GLY A 467 -28.83 -0.87 -0.78
N ARG A 468 -28.54 -1.04 -2.07
CA ARG A 468 -29.00 -2.16 -2.91
C ARG A 468 -28.49 -3.51 -2.37
N LEU A 469 -27.23 -3.60 -2.04
CA LEU A 469 -26.64 -4.82 -1.48
C LEU A 469 -27.32 -5.20 -0.15
N ALA A 470 -27.52 -4.25 0.76
CA ALA A 470 -28.20 -4.49 2.02
C ALA A 470 -29.63 -5.01 1.82
N GLU A 471 -30.38 -4.46 0.86
CA GLU A 471 -31.74 -4.92 0.51
C GLU A 471 -31.75 -6.33 -0.05
N LEU A 472 -30.80 -6.67 -0.94
CA LEU A 472 -30.65 -8.01 -1.49
C LEU A 472 -30.28 -9.04 -0.41
N LEU A 473 -29.36 -8.67 0.48
CA LEU A 473 -28.95 -9.54 1.60
C LEU A 473 -30.09 -9.77 2.61
N ALA A 474 -30.92 -8.76 2.85
CA ALA A 474 -32.10 -8.87 3.74
C ALA A 474 -33.15 -9.88 3.22
N GLN A 475 -33.21 -10.08 1.88
CA GLN A 475 -34.15 -11.00 1.25
C GLN A 475 -33.69 -12.47 1.27
N ARG A 476 -32.46 -12.76 1.63
CA ARG A 476 -31.90 -14.10 1.65
C ARG A 476 -32.47 -14.92 2.83
N ASP A 477 -32.65 -16.21 2.63
CA ASP A 477 -33.11 -17.11 3.69
C ASP A 477 -32.04 -17.29 4.80
N ARG A 478 -30.76 -17.31 4.41
CA ARG A 478 -29.65 -17.40 5.37
C ARG A 478 -29.30 -16.01 5.91
N PRO A 479 -29.22 -15.82 7.23
CA PRO A 479 -28.75 -14.58 7.83
C PRO A 479 -27.37 -14.20 7.30
N THR A 480 -27.18 -12.94 6.96
CA THR A 480 -25.92 -12.45 6.40
C THR A 480 -25.51 -11.17 7.11
N LEU A 481 -24.28 -11.14 7.64
CA LEU A 481 -23.69 -9.93 8.20
C LEU A 481 -23.01 -9.13 7.08
N LEU A 482 -23.24 -7.82 7.04
CA LEU A 482 -22.59 -6.89 6.13
C LEU A 482 -21.67 -5.97 6.92
N LEU A 483 -20.36 -6.07 6.66
CA LEU A 483 -19.36 -5.09 7.07
C LEU A 483 -18.97 -4.26 5.84
N PHE A 484 -19.19 -2.96 5.91
CA PHE A 484 -18.82 -1.98 4.88
C PHE A 484 -17.86 -0.98 5.49
N TYR A 485 -16.77 -0.64 4.80
CA TYR A 485 -15.83 0.37 5.24
C TYR A 485 -15.06 1.01 4.10
N GLY A 486 -14.67 2.28 4.29
CA GLY A 486 -13.74 2.97 3.39
C GLY A 486 -12.29 2.66 3.77
N ASP A 487 -11.45 2.44 2.78
CA ASP A 487 -10.05 2.06 3.01
C ASP A 487 -9.13 3.26 3.31
N HIS A 488 -9.43 4.44 2.77
CA HIS A 488 -8.76 5.71 3.03
C HIS A 488 -9.58 6.88 2.47
N LEU A 489 -9.20 8.12 2.77
CA LEU A 489 -9.74 9.29 2.08
C LEU A 489 -9.08 9.42 0.70
N PRO A 490 -9.78 9.95 -0.32
CA PRO A 490 -9.22 10.23 -1.64
C PRO A 490 -8.15 11.32 -1.61
N ALA A 491 -7.25 11.33 -2.60
CA ALA A 491 -6.19 12.33 -2.74
C ALA A 491 -6.72 13.63 -3.38
N LEU A 492 -7.60 14.35 -2.71
CA LEU A 492 -8.21 15.62 -3.15
C LEU A 492 -7.59 16.83 -2.43
N GLY A 493 -6.25 16.91 -2.39
CA GLY A 493 -5.51 17.88 -1.58
C GLY A 493 -5.94 19.33 -1.76
N GLY A 494 -6.10 19.81 -2.99
CA GLY A 494 -6.53 21.19 -3.28
C GLY A 494 -7.92 21.51 -2.74
N ALA A 495 -8.87 20.57 -2.86
CA ALA A 495 -10.21 20.74 -2.29
C ALA A 495 -10.16 20.76 -0.75
N TYR A 496 -9.37 19.88 -0.12
CA TYR A 496 -9.24 19.80 1.33
C TYR A 496 -8.54 21.03 1.93
N GLU A 497 -7.51 21.56 1.28
CA GLU A 497 -6.83 22.79 1.69
C GLU A 497 -7.74 24.01 1.63
N THR A 498 -8.62 24.05 0.62
CA THR A 498 -9.54 25.17 0.43
C THR A 498 -10.74 25.11 1.38
N LEU A 499 -11.38 23.95 1.50
CA LEU A 499 -12.60 23.81 2.31
C LEU A 499 -12.28 23.62 3.79
N GLY A 500 -11.29 22.79 4.11
CA GLY A 500 -11.00 22.33 5.45
C GLY A 500 -12.03 21.33 5.99
N PHE A 501 -11.77 20.85 7.20
CA PHE A 501 -12.63 19.87 7.87
C PHE A 501 -13.38 20.50 9.05
N VAL A 502 -14.54 19.93 9.39
CA VAL A 502 -15.43 20.42 10.43
C VAL A 502 -14.75 20.41 11.80
N ASP A 503 -13.94 19.39 12.08
CA ASP A 503 -13.17 19.27 13.33
C ASP A 503 -11.93 20.17 13.39
N GLY A 504 -11.62 20.89 12.32
CA GLY A 504 -10.48 21.80 12.21
C GLY A 504 -9.12 21.14 12.09
N LYS A 505 -9.06 19.81 12.00
CA LYS A 505 -7.80 19.08 11.78
C LYS A 505 -7.43 19.06 10.29
N ASP A 506 -6.18 18.67 10.01
CA ASP A 506 -5.69 18.48 8.65
C ASP A 506 -6.22 17.17 8.01
N MET A 507 -6.02 17.02 6.70
CA MET A 507 -6.50 15.89 5.92
C MET A 507 -5.89 14.54 6.35
N LEU A 508 -4.68 14.54 6.88
CA LEU A 508 -3.98 13.33 7.30
C LEU A 508 -4.45 12.83 8.67
N SER A 509 -5.13 13.69 9.42
CA SER A 509 -5.70 13.41 10.74
C SER A 509 -7.17 12.97 10.66
N GLN A 510 -7.75 12.89 9.46
CA GLN A 510 -9.14 12.50 9.28
C GLN A 510 -9.30 10.98 9.32
N SER A 511 -10.51 10.56 9.70
CA SER A 511 -10.91 9.15 9.76
C SER A 511 -11.85 8.82 8.59
N GLY A 512 -11.74 7.59 8.07
CA GLY A 512 -12.75 7.00 7.23
C GLY A 512 -14.02 6.65 8.02
N THR A 513 -14.87 5.81 7.44
CA THR A 513 -16.11 5.34 8.06
C THR A 513 -16.22 3.82 7.97
N TRP A 514 -16.96 3.22 8.91
CA TRP A 514 -17.31 1.81 8.89
C TRP A 514 -18.75 1.58 9.36
N LEU A 515 -19.33 0.46 8.92
CA LEU A 515 -20.68 0.01 9.25
C LEU A 515 -20.69 -1.51 9.35
N LEU A 516 -21.25 -2.07 10.41
CA LEU A 516 -21.52 -3.51 10.59
C LEU A 516 -23.00 -3.69 10.94
N VAL A 517 -23.72 -4.34 10.05
CA VAL A 517 -25.16 -4.50 10.16
C VAL A 517 -25.58 -5.93 9.78
N ASP A 518 -26.64 -6.43 10.42
CA ASP A 518 -27.47 -7.51 9.89
C ASP A 518 -28.64 -6.88 9.12
N PRO A 519 -28.63 -6.86 7.78
CA PRO A 519 -29.63 -6.14 7.02
C PRO A 519 -31.05 -6.67 7.19
N ARG A 520 -31.20 -7.95 7.59
CA ARG A 520 -32.51 -8.60 7.79
C ARG A 520 -33.10 -8.30 9.17
N ASN A 521 -32.29 -8.47 10.22
CA ASN A 521 -32.78 -8.39 11.59
C ASN A 521 -32.48 -7.04 12.24
N GLY A 522 -31.50 -6.32 11.72
CA GLY A 522 -30.98 -5.11 12.36
C GLY A 522 -30.35 -5.39 13.71
N ALA A 523 -29.98 -4.35 14.40
CA ALA A 523 -29.52 -4.34 15.77
C ALA A 523 -29.71 -2.94 16.39
N ARG A 524 -29.48 -2.83 17.69
CA ARG A 524 -29.42 -1.52 18.33
C ARG A 524 -28.26 -0.73 17.72
N ALA A 525 -28.54 0.50 17.31
CA ALA A 525 -27.51 1.42 16.82
C ALA A 525 -26.46 1.68 17.89
N THR A 526 -25.20 1.52 17.51
CA THR A 526 -24.05 1.92 18.33
C THR A 526 -23.08 2.72 17.49
N GLN A 527 -22.44 3.71 18.10
CA GLN A 527 -21.39 4.47 17.42
C GLN A 527 -20.06 4.25 18.15
N GLU A 528 -19.06 3.83 17.40
CA GLU A 528 -17.74 3.51 17.92
C GLU A 528 -16.66 4.02 16.97
N SER A 529 -15.59 4.58 17.53
CA SER A 529 -14.38 4.88 16.77
C SER A 529 -13.41 3.70 16.89
N LEU A 530 -12.98 3.12 15.76
CA LEU A 530 -12.12 1.95 15.74
C LEU A 530 -10.96 2.13 14.76
N ALA A 531 -9.83 1.52 15.08
CA ALA A 531 -8.77 1.28 14.11
C ALA A 531 -9.10 0.06 13.22
N SER A 532 -8.72 0.10 11.96
CA SER A 532 -9.02 -0.92 10.94
C SER A 532 -8.63 -2.35 11.38
N TRP A 533 -7.53 -2.50 12.12
CA TRP A 533 -7.09 -3.80 12.63
C TRP A 533 -7.98 -4.39 13.75
N MET A 534 -8.91 -3.61 14.29
CA MET A 534 -9.88 -4.07 15.30
C MET A 534 -11.21 -4.56 14.69
N LEU A 535 -11.51 -4.18 13.45
CA LEU A 535 -12.73 -4.60 12.76
C LEU A 535 -12.92 -6.13 12.71
N PRO A 536 -11.88 -6.96 12.46
CA PRO A 536 -12.05 -8.41 12.42
C PRO A 536 -12.54 -8.98 13.75
N GLY A 537 -12.04 -8.49 14.88
CA GLY A 537 -12.50 -8.94 16.19
C GLY A 537 -13.96 -8.57 16.43
N ARG A 538 -14.37 -7.37 16.02
CA ARG A 538 -15.78 -6.92 16.13
C ARG A 538 -16.70 -7.74 15.22
N LEU A 539 -16.24 -8.08 14.01
CA LEU A 539 -16.98 -8.92 13.08
C LEU A 539 -17.16 -10.35 13.60
N LEU A 540 -16.09 -10.96 14.12
CA LEU A 540 -16.13 -12.31 14.71
C LEU A 540 -17.07 -12.38 15.92
N GLU A 541 -17.00 -11.37 16.80
CA GLU A 541 -17.90 -11.25 17.94
C GLU A 541 -19.37 -11.22 17.50
N ARG A 542 -19.69 -10.41 16.48
CA ARG A 542 -21.04 -10.33 15.92
C ARG A 542 -21.48 -11.62 15.22
N ALA A 543 -20.53 -12.38 14.67
CA ALA A 543 -20.78 -13.70 14.08
C ALA A 543 -20.88 -14.83 15.12
N GLY A 544 -20.70 -14.54 16.41
CA GLY A 544 -20.74 -15.52 17.50
C GLY A 544 -19.48 -16.37 17.61
N ILE A 545 -18.36 -15.92 17.08
CA ILE A 545 -17.06 -16.60 17.11
C ILE A 545 -16.17 -15.91 18.15
N HIS A 546 -15.97 -16.54 19.30
CA HIS A 546 -15.29 -15.97 20.45
C HIS A 546 -14.00 -16.70 20.86
N ASP A 547 -13.65 -17.79 20.20
CA ASP A 547 -12.57 -18.71 20.59
C ASP A 547 -11.17 -18.35 20.04
N ASP A 548 -11.05 -17.35 19.15
CA ASP A 548 -9.72 -16.80 18.79
C ASP A 548 -9.25 -15.80 19.84
N ALA A 549 -8.34 -16.26 20.70
CA ALA A 549 -7.83 -15.47 21.82
C ALA A 549 -7.16 -14.15 21.41
N TYR A 550 -6.57 -14.07 20.21
CA TYR A 550 -5.98 -12.82 19.73
C TYR A 550 -7.06 -11.78 19.41
N PHE A 551 -8.10 -12.16 18.67
CA PHE A 551 -9.18 -11.25 18.34
C PHE A 551 -9.99 -10.88 19.61
N ALA A 552 -10.20 -11.81 20.54
CA ALA A 552 -10.79 -11.49 21.83
C ALA A 552 -9.93 -10.46 22.61
N LEU A 553 -8.59 -10.61 22.60
CA LEU A 553 -7.68 -9.64 23.23
C LEU A 553 -7.78 -8.26 22.58
N THR A 554 -7.89 -8.16 21.24
CA THR A 554 -8.05 -6.87 20.56
C THR A 554 -9.30 -6.14 21.03
N GLN A 555 -10.39 -6.86 21.30
CA GLN A 555 -11.64 -6.29 21.80
C GLN A 555 -11.56 -5.90 23.29
N VAL A 556 -10.81 -6.64 24.09
CA VAL A 556 -10.54 -6.27 25.49
C VAL A 556 -9.76 -4.95 25.56
N LEU A 557 -8.82 -4.77 24.63
CA LEU A 557 -7.95 -3.58 24.59
C LEU A 557 -8.53 -2.41 23.79
N ALA A 558 -9.68 -2.60 23.12
CA ALA A 558 -10.30 -1.55 22.31
C ALA A 558 -10.52 -0.22 23.08
N PRO A 559 -10.93 -0.18 24.35
CA PRO A 559 -11.07 1.06 25.08
C PRO A 559 -9.78 1.91 25.19
N GLN A 560 -8.61 1.27 25.11
CA GLN A 560 -7.30 1.94 25.20
C GLN A 560 -6.66 2.19 23.83
N LEU A 561 -6.87 1.29 22.87
CA LEU A 561 -6.12 1.26 21.62
C LEU A 561 -6.99 1.53 20.38
N ALA A 562 -8.29 1.83 20.54
CA ALA A 562 -9.24 1.93 19.43
C ALA A 562 -8.85 2.95 18.34
N ALA A 563 -8.16 4.03 18.70
CA ALA A 563 -7.73 5.06 17.76
C ALA A 563 -6.32 4.83 17.20
N LEU A 564 -5.61 3.80 17.66
CA LEU A 564 -4.20 3.60 17.37
C LEU A 564 -3.99 2.67 16.17
N THR A 565 -3.66 3.24 15.04
CA THR A 565 -3.05 2.57 13.88
C THR A 565 -1.81 3.35 13.44
N ARG A 566 -1.12 2.93 12.40
CA ARG A 566 -0.07 3.77 11.79
C ARG A 566 -0.74 4.99 11.16
N ALA A 567 -0.48 6.17 11.72
CA ALA A 567 -1.06 7.39 11.17
C ALA A 567 -0.48 7.71 9.77
N PRO A 568 -1.29 8.19 8.83
CA PRO A 568 -0.79 8.74 7.56
C PRO A 568 0.10 9.97 7.78
N GLY A 569 -0.23 10.79 8.79
CA GLY A 569 0.53 11.95 9.24
C GLY A 569 1.44 11.65 10.43
N ALA A 570 1.52 12.60 11.37
CA ALA A 570 2.28 12.41 12.60
C ALA A 570 1.63 11.32 13.47
N GLU A 571 2.47 10.44 14.02
CA GLU A 571 1.99 9.44 14.97
C GLU A 571 1.35 10.13 16.20
N PRO A 572 0.19 9.63 16.67
CA PRO A 572 -0.45 10.21 17.84
C PRO A 572 0.47 10.12 19.07
N ASN A 573 0.60 11.23 19.78
CA ASN A 573 1.34 11.24 21.03
C ASN A 573 0.50 10.54 22.12
N ILE A 574 0.99 9.44 22.65
CA ILE A 574 0.36 8.72 23.76
C ILE A 574 0.91 9.33 25.07
N GLU A 575 0.10 10.16 25.73
CA GLU A 575 0.48 10.83 26.98
C GLU A 575 0.33 9.92 28.20
N ASP A 576 -0.67 9.03 28.19
CA ASP A 576 -0.89 8.08 29.28
C ASP A 576 0.15 6.95 29.27
N ALA A 577 0.87 6.82 30.39
CA ALA A 577 1.93 5.83 30.54
C ALA A 577 1.41 4.37 30.52
N ASN A 578 0.15 4.14 30.92
CA ASN A 578 -0.44 2.80 30.88
C ASN A 578 -0.83 2.45 29.44
N GLU A 579 -1.45 3.41 28.72
CA GLU A 579 -1.80 3.25 27.31
C GLU A 579 -0.54 2.98 26.48
N LYS A 580 0.53 3.76 26.69
CA LYS A 580 1.81 3.54 26.02
C LYS A 580 2.41 2.15 26.30
N ARG A 581 2.35 1.70 27.56
CA ARG A 581 2.84 0.37 27.93
C ARG A 581 2.00 -0.74 27.29
N THR A 582 0.68 -0.55 27.23
CA THR A 582 -0.25 -1.46 26.55
C THR A 582 0.04 -1.53 25.04
N ASP A 583 0.24 -0.38 24.38
CA ASP A 583 0.61 -0.29 22.96
C ASP A 583 1.94 -0.99 22.68
N ASP A 584 2.98 -0.75 23.49
CA ASP A 584 4.30 -1.40 23.34
C ASP A 584 4.22 -2.92 23.57
N ALA A 585 3.41 -3.39 24.51
CA ALA A 585 3.21 -4.82 24.76
C ALA A 585 2.38 -5.45 23.63
N MET A 586 1.33 -4.76 23.13
CA MET A 586 0.54 -5.22 21.99
C MET A 586 1.37 -5.34 20.71
N ALA A 587 2.36 -4.47 20.51
CA ALA A 587 3.33 -4.63 19.43
C ALA A 587 4.07 -5.99 19.51
N SER A 588 4.45 -6.42 20.71
CA SER A 588 5.09 -7.73 20.91
C SER A 588 4.13 -8.88 20.63
N VAL A 589 2.86 -8.77 21.03
CA VAL A 589 1.79 -9.73 20.72
C VAL A 589 1.61 -9.87 19.21
N ALA A 590 1.48 -8.75 18.49
CA ALA A 590 1.32 -8.73 17.03
C ALA A 590 2.52 -9.37 16.29
N LEU A 591 3.73 -9.03 16.71
CA LEU A 591 4.97 -9.61 16.15
C LEU A 591 5.08 -11.12 16.40
N LEU A 592 4.64 -11.60 17.56
CA LEU A 592 4.61 -13.04 17.88
C LEU A 592 3.51 -13.77 17.10
N ARG A 593 2.33 -13.15 16.93
CA ARG A 593 1.27 -13.72 16.09
C ARG A 593 1.74 -13.88 14.64
N MET A 594 2.33 -12.82 14.06
CA MET A 594 2.85 -12.88 12.68
C MET A 594 3.91 -13.97 12.47
N LYS A 595 4.64 -14.33 13.54
CA LYS A 595 5.64 -15.40 13.53
C LYS A 595 5.08 -16.78 13.89
N GLY A 596 3.77 -16.92 14.13
CA GLY A 596 3.14 -18.17 14.58
C GLY A 596 3.62 -18.66 15.94
N LYS A 597 4.00 -17.74 16.83
CA LYS A 597 4.56 -18.04 18.16
C LYS A 597 3.65 -17.63 19.32
N LEU A 598 2.58 -16.91 19.02
CA LEU A 598 1.70 -16.32 20.04
C LEU A 598 0.91 -17.39 20.82
N ASP A 599 0.43 -18.41 20.14
CA ASP A 599 -0.46 -19.43 20.74
C ASP A 599 0.18 -20.17 21.92
N ARG A 600 1.51 -20.15 22.00
CA ARG A 600 2.29 -20.73 23.11
C ARG A 600 2.18 -19.93 24.40
N LEU A 601 1.78 -18.66 24.32
CA LEU A 601 1.68 -17.74 25.45
C LEU A 601 0.29 -17.75 26.11
N PHE A 602 -0.74 -18.19 25.38
CA PHE A 602 -2.07 -18.31 25.96
C PHE A 602 -2.15 -19.54 26.91
N PRO A 603 -2.76 -19.41 28.08
CA PRO A 603 -2.96 -20.54 28.97
C PRO A 603 -3.82 -21.61 28.29
N VAL A 604 -3.42 -22.86 28.43
CA VAL A 604 -4.25 -23.99 27.96
C VAL A 604 -5.49 -24.02 28.85
N ALA A 605 -6.68 -23.93 28.23
CA ALA A 605 -7.92 -24.12 28.98
C ALA A 605 -7.93 -25.53 29.56
N ASP A 606 -8.22 -25.67 30.87
CA ASP A 606 -8.33 -26.94 31.53
C ASP A 606 -9.38 -27.83 30.81
N GLY A 607 -8.91 -28.87 30.12
CA GLY A 607 -9.75 -29.86 29.47
C GLY A 607 -10.07 -29.64 27.99
N GLY A 608 -9.60 -28.54 27.37
CA GLY A 608 -9.83 -28.27 25.95
C GLY A 608 -8.56 -28.52 25.10
N THR A 609 -8.76 -29.07 23.92
CA THR A 609 -7.74 -29.09 22.87
C THR A 609 -7.26 -27.66 22.63
N ARG A 610 -5.93 -27.46 22.59
CA ARG A 610 -5.33 -26.18 22.16
C ARG A 610 -6.04 -25.71 20.91
N GLY A 611 -6.59 -24.50 20.92
CA GLY A 611 -7.14 -23.86 19.73
C GLY A 611 -6.01 -23.66 18.72
N LEU A 612 -5.79 -24.67 17.90
CA LEU A 612 -4.78 -24.70 16.84
C LEU A 612 -5.33 -23.98 15.62
N ALA A 613 -5.41 -22.68 15.68
CA ALA A 613 -5.48 -21.90 14.44
C ALA A 613 -4.06 -21.88 13.82
N GLY A 614 -3.70 -22.91 13.06
CA GLY A 614 -2.58 -22.73 12.15
C GLY A 614 -1.46 -23.73 12.00
N GLU A 615 -1.57 -24.96 12.46
CA GLU A 615 -0.69 -26.03 11.94
C GLU A 615 -1.51 -27.03 11.11
N THR A 616 -1.88 -26.64 9.89
CA THR A 616 -2.20 -27.62 8.86
C THR A 616 -0.88 -28.14 8.29
N ARG A 617 -0.66 -29.46 8.43
CA ARG A 617 0.30 -30.21 7.62
C ARG A 617 0.15 -29.79 6.17
N PRO A 618 1.23 -29.69 5.38
CA PRO A 618 1.11 -29.43 3.95
C PRO A 618 0.27 -30.55 3.32
N ASP A 619 -0.86 -30.17 2.74
CA ASP A 619 -1.73 -31.06 1.99
C ASP A 619 -0.93 -31.77 0.90
N ALA A 620 -0.81 -33.09 1.03
CA ALA A 620 -0.21 -33.98 0.04
C ALA A 620 -1.13 -34.23 -1.19
N SER A 621 -2.21 -33.43 -1.39
CA SER A 621 -3.24 -33.71 -2.39
C SER A 621 -3.32 -32.74 -3.59
N VAL A 622 -2.32 -31.88 -3.83
CA VAL A 622 -2.34 -30.97 -5.01
C VAL A 622 -1.36 -31.39 -6.12
N ASN A 623 -1.07 -32.68 -6.25
CA ASN A 623 -0.26 -33.17 -7.39
C ASN A 623 -0.97 -34.30 -8.19
N ALA A 624 -2.27 -34.17 -8.45
CA ALA A 624 -2.97 -35.05 -9.40
C ALA A 624 -3.95 -34.24 -10.25
N GLY A 625 -3.44 -33.58 -11.31
CA GLY A 625 -4.33 -32.88 -12.24
C GLY A 625 -3.63 -31.99 -13.26
N ALA A 626 -2.47 -32.40 -13.78
CA ALA A 626 -1.86 -31.74 -14.92
C ALA A 626 -1.26 -32.76 -15.89
N ARG A 627 -2.13 -33.60 -16.46
CA ARG A 627 -1.87 -34.35 -17.72
C ARG A 627 -3.24 -34.69 -18.33
N GLN A 628 -3.76 -33.80 -19.13
CA GLN A 628 -4.41 -34.05 -20.43
C GLN A 628 -4.65 -32.71 -21.11
#